data_fbf8f01876e7a4995f6ef435c81b2c1f
#
_entry.id   fbf8f01876e7a4995f6ef435c81b2c1f
#
_cell.length_a   1.000
_cell.length_b   1.000
_cell.length_c   1.000
_cell.angle_alpha   90.00
_cell.angle_beta   90.00
_cell.angle_gamma   90.00
#
_symmetry.space_group_name_H-M   'P 1'
#
loop_
_entity.id
_entity.type
_entity.pdbx_description
1 polymer ?
#
loop_
_entity_poly.entity_id
_entity_poly.type
_entity_poly.pdbx_seq_one_letter_code
_entity_poly.pdbx_strand_id
1 'polypeptide(L)'
;NWQIVTNDATGAPTLSDLGSAFALNTTDVLTLYLGAAPNAATVGLRLVNESTGVVQEVTLSADLPADSQFLSPRHFMNNGATAAAVAFDCAGLYVETDF
;
A
#
# COMPACT_ATOMS: atom_id res chain seq x y z
N ASN A 1 8.11 -1.25 -10.58
CA ASN A 1 6.86 -1.85 -10.11
C ASN A 1 6.42 -1.21 -8.80
N TRP A 2 5.15 -1.27 -8.52
CA TRP A 2 4.62 -0.98 -7.20
C TRP A 2 5.10 -2.03 -6.19
N GLN A 3 5.35 -1.59 -4.97
CA GLN A 3 5.80 -2.45 -3.87
C GLN A 3 4.96 -2.21 -2.63
N ILE A 4 4.75 -3.28 -1.87
CA ILE A 4 4.22 -3.19 -0.52
C ILE A 4 5.40 -3.23 0.44
N VAL A 5 5.39 -2.36 1.42
CA VAL A 5 6.42 -2.31 2.46
C VAL A 5 5.73 -2.42 3.82
N THR A 6 6.13 -3.40 4.61
CA THR A 6 5.72 -3.52 6.01
C THR A 6 6.91 -3.33 6.92
N ASN A 7 6.71 -2.65 8.05
CA ASN A 7 7.76 -2.39 9.03
C ASN A 7 7.14 -2.17 10.41
N ASP A 8 7.57 -2.94 11.38
CA ASP A 8 7.18 -2.85 12.79
C ASP A 8 8.08 -1.92 13.63
N ALA A 9 8.96 -1.17 12.99
CA ALA A 9 10.00 -0.31 13.56
C ALA A 9 11.19 -1.08 14.18
N THR A 10 11.28 -2.38 13.96
CA THR A 10 12.43 -3.19 14.37
C THR A 10 13.06 -3.89 13.17
N GLY A 11 14.37 -3.77 13.00
CA GLY A 11 15.07 -4.40 11.88
C GLY A 11 14.82 -3.76 10.52
N ALA A 12 15.01 -4.55 9.47
CA ALA A 12 14.77 -4.13 8.09
C ALA A 12 13.30 -4.38 7.70
N PRO A 13 12.71 -3.50 6.88
CA PRO A 13 11.33 -3.69 6.41
C PRO A 13 11.22 -4.91 5.49
N THR A 14 10.06 -5.55 5.49
CA THR A 14 9.69 -6.54 4.49
C THR A 14 9.14 -5.84 3.24
N LEU A 15 9.70 -6.18 2.08
CA LEU A 15 9.30 -5.63 0.77
C LEU A 15 8.69 -6.74 -0.08
N SER A 16 7.56 -6.45 -0.69
CA SER A 16 6.88 -7.34 -1.64
C SER A 16 6.66 -6.61 -2.96
N ASP A 17 7.34 -7.05 -4.02
CA ASP A 17 7.15 -6.53 -5.37
C ASP A 17 5.87 -7.11 -5.98
N LEU A 18 5.04 -6.27 -6.55
CA LEU A 18 3.75 -6.68 -7.15
C LEU A 18 3.87 -7.11 -8.62
N GLY A 19 5.10 -7.12 -9.15
CA GLY A 19 5.38 -7.60 -10.49
C GLY A 19 5.04 -6.62 -11.61
N SER A 20 5.27 -7.05 -12.83
CA SER A 20 5.17 -6.21 -14.03
C SER A 20 3.74 -5.78 -14.38
N ALA A 21 2.73 -6.51 -13.88
CA ALA A 21 1.33 -6.10 -14.05
C ALA A 21 0.99 -4.81 -13.29
N PHE A 22 1.85 -4.41 -12.34
CA PHE A 22 1.76 -3.18 -11.57
C PHE A 22 3.01 -2.31 -11.75
N ALA A 23 3.48 -2.21 -12.99
CA ALA A 23 4.57 -1.30 -13.32
C ALA A 23 4.15 0.16 -13.09
N LEU A 24 5.10 0.98 -12.63
CA LEU A 24 4.87 2.41 -12.50
C LEU A 24 4.69 3.04 -13.88
N ASN A 25 3.60 3.76 -14.05
CA ASN A 25 3.30 4.53 -15.26
C ASN A 25 2.40 5.72 -14.92
N THR A 26 2.09 6.53 -15.91
CA THR A 26 1.31 7.78 -15.74
C THR A 26 -0.13 7.67 -16.25
N THR A 27 -0.56 6.48 -16.65
CA THR A 27 -1.86 6.28 -17.30
C THR A 27 -2.80 5.36 -16.54
N ASP A 28 -2.24 4.46 -15.72
CA ASP A 28 -3.06 3.50 -14.99
C ASP A 28 -3.70 4.12 -13.74
N VAL A 29 -4.93 3.75 -13.51
CA VAL A 29 -5.68 4.05 -12.29
C VAL A 29 -5.65 2.83 -11.40
N LEU A 30 -5.20 2.99 -10.18
CA LEU A 30 -5.09 1.91 -9.20
C LEU A 30 -6.03 2.15 -8.02
N THR A 31 -6.66 1.08 -7.57
CA THR A 31 -7.44 1.08 -6.32
C THR A 31 -6.83 0.11 -5.33
N LEU A 32 -6.51 0.61 -4.16
CA LEU A 32 -5.97 -0.16 -3.06
C LEU A 32 -7.03 -0.39 -1.99
N TYR A 33 -7.23 -1.63 -1.63
CA TYR A 33 -8.03 -2.05 -0.48
C TYR A 33 -7.09 -2.65 0.56
N LEU A 34 -7.19 -2.19 1.79
CA LEU A 34 -6.40 -2.68 2.91
C LEU A 34 -7.35 -2.99 4.06
N GLY A 35 -7.26 -4.15 4.64
CA GLY A 35 -8.12 -4.56 5.72
C GLY A 35 -7.47 -5.51 6.71
N ALA A 36 -7.79 -5.33 7.98
CA ALA A 36 -7.39 -6.23 9.06
C ALA A 36 -8.57 -6.42 10.01
N ALA A 37 -8.81 -7.65 10.43
CA ALA A 37 -9.76 -7.91 11.50
C ALA A 37 -9.17 -7.46 12.86
N PRO A 38 -10.01 -7.11 13.85
CA PRO A 38 -9.52 -6.77 15.18
C PRO A 38 -8.64 -7.88 15.76
N ASN A 39 -7.49 -7.52 16.31
CA ASN A 39 -6.48 -8.43 16.87
C ASN A 39 -5.97 -9.51 15.91
N ALA A 40 -6.10 -9.31 14.61
CA ALA A 40 -5.57 -10.26 13.63
C ALA A 40 -4.04 -10.14 13.52
N ALA A 41 -3.39 -11.28 13.35
CA ALA A 41 -1.96 -11.35 13.06
C ALA A 41 -1.63 -11.11 11.57
N THR A 42 -2.61 -10.80 10.75
CA THR A 42 -2.46 -10.62 9.31
C THR A 42 -3.26 -9.42 8.82
N VAL A 43 -2.76 -8.85 7.74
CA VAL A 43 -3.44 -7.78 7.00
C VAL A 43 -3.69 -8.25 5.57
N GLY A 44 -4.92 -8.14 5.11
CA GLY A 44 -5.30 -8.40 3.73
C GLY A 44 -5.12 -7.15 2.88
N LEU A 45 -4.54 -7.30 1.71
CA LEU A 45 -4.38 -6.24 0.73
C LEU A 45 -4.88 -6.73 -0.63
N ARG A 46 -5.65 -5.89 -1.30
CA ARG A 46 -6.07 -6.10 -2.68
C ARG A 46 -5.75 -4.85 -3.49
N LEU A 47 -4.98 -5.01 -4.53
CA LEU A 47 -4.68 -3.96 -5.49
C LEU A 47 -5.36 -4.29 -6.82
N VAL A 48 -6.09 -3.33 -7.34
CA VAL A 48 -6.78 -3.42 -8.64
C VAL A 48 -6.21 -2.39 -9.58
N ASN A 49 -5.74 -2.82 -10.74
CA ASN A 49 -5.48 -1.91 -11.84
C ASN A 49 -6.78 -1.74 -12.62
N GLU A 50 -7.46 -0.63 -12.42
CA GLU A 50 -8.76 -0.35 -13.02
C GLU A 50 -8.65 -0.16 -14.55
N SER A 51 -7.47 0.21 -15.03
CA SER A 51 -7.22 0.41 -16.46
C SER A 51 -7.06 -0.90 -17.22
N THR A 52 -6.50 -1.92 -16.59
CA THR A 52 -6.24 -3.22 -17.23
C THR A 52 -7.14 -4.35 -16.72
N GLY A 53 -7.81 -4.15 -15.59
CA GLY A 53 -8.62 -5.16 -14.91
C GLY A 53 -7.82 -6.20 -14.12
N VAL A 54 -6.50 -6.06 -14.01
CA VAL A 54 -5.66 -6.98 -13.22
C VAL A 54 -5.87 -6.76 -11.75
N VAL A 55 -6.06 -7.84 -11.00
CA VAL A 55 -6.24 -7.86 -9.55
C VAL A 55 -5.14 -8.69 -8.93
N GLN A 56 -4.57 -8.19 -7.83
CA GLN A 56 -3.65 -8.95 -6.99
C GLN A 56 -4.09 -8.86 -5.54
N GLU A 57 -4.14 -10.00 -4.88
CA GLU A 57 -4.44 -10.11 -3.45
C GLU A 57 -3.21 -10.65 -2.72
N VAL A 58 -2.89 -10.04 -1.59
CA VAL A 58 -1.74 -10.41 -0.76
C VAL A 58 -2.18 -10.43 0.69
N THR A 59 -1.75 -11.46 1.42
CA THR A 59 -1.86 -11.51 2.88
C THR A 59 -0.50 -11.19 3.48
N LEU A 60 -0.45 -10.14 4.27
CA LEU A 60 0.75 -9.68 4.96
C LEU A 60 0.76 -10.24 6.38
N SER A 61 1.89 -10.82 6.81
CA SER A 61 2.05 -11.43 8.14
C SER A 61 3.39 -11.12 8.80
N ALA A 62 4.29 -10.42 8.10
CA ALA A 62 5.61 -10.06 8.62
C ALA A 62 5.73 -8.54 8.82
N ASP A 63 6.47 -8.15 9.83
CA ASP A 63 6.79 -6.74 10.15
C ASP A 63 5.55 -5.84 10.21
N LEU A 64 4.47 -6.35 10.77
CA LEU A 64 3.24 -5.59 10.97
C LEU A 64 3.31 -4.78 12.27
N PRO A 65 2.73 -3.57 12.32
CA PRO A 65 2.59 -2.82 13.55
C PRO A 65 1.85 -3.63 14.62
N ALA A 66 2.22 -3.42 15.89
CA ALA A 66 1.53 -4.04 17.01
C ALA A 66 0.04 -3.64 17.06
N ASP A 67 -0.82 -4.52 17.55
CA ASP A 67 -2.26 -4.30 17.70
C ASP A 67 -2.63 -3.11 18.60
N SER A 68 -1.72 -2.74 19.50
CA SER A 68 -1.84 -1.58 20.38
C SER A 68 -1.35 -0.26 19.76
N GLN A 69 -0.87 -0.29 18.53
CA GLN A 69 -0.31 0.88 17.86
C GLN A 69 -1.38 1.65 17.08
N PHE A 70 -1.50 2.95 17.35
CA PHE A 70 -2.34 3.83 16.54
C PHE A 70 -1.72 4.06 15.16
N LEU A 71 -2.53 3.91 14.13
CA LEU A 71 -2.14 4.15 12.75
C LEU A 71 -3.00 5.27 12.16
N SER A 72 -2.43 6.04 11.26
CA SER A 72 -3.17 7.00 10.46
C SER A 72 -2.81 6.83 8.98
N PRO A 73 -3.77 6.95 8.07
CA PRO A 73 -3.46 6.97 6.65
C PRO A 73 -2.66 8.22 6.32
N ARG A 74 -1.63 8.04 5.52
CA ARG A 74 -0.80 9.14 5.02
C ARG A 74 -0.49 8.93 3.55
N HIS A 75 -0.65 9.97 2.79
CA HIS A 75 -0.35 10.02 1.39
C HIS A 75 0.69 11.10 1.14
N PHE A 76 1.83 10.75 0.57
CA PHE A 76 2.88 11.71 0.24
C PHE A 76 3.68 11.26 -0.98
N MET A 77 4.37 12.21 -1.60
CA MET A 77 5.23 11.97 -2.74
C MET A 77 6.60 12.57 -2.51
N ASN A 78 7.62 11.87 -2.98
CA ASN A 78 8.99 12.31 -2.96
C ASN A 78 9.70 11.78 -4.21
N ASN A 79 10.37 12.65 -4.97
CA ASN A 79 11.15 12.27 -6.13
C ASN A 79 12.66 12.11 -5.85
N GLY A 80 13.03 12.04 -4.57
CA GLY A 80 14.42 11.92 -4.13
C GLY A 80 15.24 13.14 -4.53
N ALA A 81 16.42 12.92 -5.08
CA ALA A 81 17.33 13.98 -5.51
C ALA A 81 17.10 14.43 -6.98
N THR A 82 16.07 13.92 -7.64
CA THR A 82 15.79 14.27 -9.04
C THR A 82 15.13 15.64 -9.13
N ALA A 83 15.74 16.55 -9.89
CA ALA A 83 15.20 17.89 -10.11
C ALA A 83 14.10 17.87 -11.19
N ALA A 84 13.00 17.16 -10.91
CA ALA A 84 11.83 17.08 -11.78
C ALA A 84 10.55 17.20 -10.95
N ALA A 85 9.54 17.83 -11.53
CA ALA A 85 8.22 17.85 -10.91
C ALA A 85 7.59 16.45 -10.97
N VAL A 86 7.02 16.01 -9.85
CA VAL A 86 6.20 14.80 -9.79
C VAL A 86 4.79 15.18 -9.35
N ALA A 87 3.80 14.50 -9.89
CA ALA A 87 2.41 14.69 -9.53
C ALA A 87 1.79 13.34 -9.15
N PHE A 88 0.87 13.39 -8.21
CA PHE A 88 0.10 12.25 -7.78
C PHE A 88 -1.35 12.67 -7.59
N ASP A 89 -2.24 12.06 -8.32
CA ASP A 89 -3.66 12.32 -8.22
C ASP A 89 -4.32 11.26 -7.32
N CYS A 90 -4.96 11.71 -6.24
CA CYS A 90 -5.77 10.86 -5.39
C CYS A 90 -7.24 11.15 -5.64
N ALA A 91 -7.94 10.21 -6.26
CA ALA A 91 -9.37 10.36 -6.59
C ALA A 91 -10.27 10.20 -5.36
N GLY A 92 -9.82 9.51 -4.33
CA GLY A 92 -10.56 9.34 -3.09
C GLY A 92 -9.77 8.58 -2.03
N LEU A 93 -10.12 8.83 -0.77
CA LEU A 93 -9.62 8.09 0.39
C LEU A 93 -10.81 7.79 1.29
N TYR A 94 -11.00 6.52 1.63
CA TYR A 94 -12.00 6.06 2.56
C TYR A 94 -11.34 5.27 3.68
N VAL A 95 -11.68 5.59 4.92
CA VAL A 95 -11.19 4.88 6.12
C VAL A 95 -12.38 4.49 6.98
N GLU A 96 -12.46 3.23 7.34
CA GLU A 96 -13.44 2.69 8.27
C GLU A 96 -12.72 1.97 9.39
N THR A 97 -13.15 2.18 10.61
CA THR A 97 -12.61 1.52 11.79
C THR A 97 -13.74 0.86 12.56
N ASP A 98 -13.48 -0.35 13.05
CA ASP A 98 -14.40 -1.10 13.92
C ASP A 98 -13.90 -0.99 15.37
N PHE A 99 -14.61 -0.19 16.14
CA PHE A 99 -14.33 0.01 17.56
C PHE A 99 -15.41 -0.65 18.42
#